data_732f62dbcf36558b044dc918a6155ab3
#
_entry.id   732f62dbcf36558b044dc918a6155ab3
#
_cell.length_a   1.000
_cell.length_b   1.000
_cell.length_c   1.000
_cell.angle_alpha   90.00
_cell.angle_beta   90.00
_cell.angle_gamma   90.00
#
_symmetry.space_group_name_H-M   'P 1'
#
loop_
_entity.id
_entity.type
_entity.pdbx_description
1 polymer ?
#
loop_
_entity_poly.entity_id
_entity_poly.type
_entity_poly.pdbx_seq_one_letter_code
_entity_poly.pdbx_strand_id
1 'polypeptide(L)'
;ASTALSLIAKYHSHVDLINMMSRLAREELVHHEQVMRLMKKRKVELRQLHAGRYASGLRKVVRTHEPVKLVDTLVVGAFIEARSCERFEALVPHLDEELGKFYFGLLKSEARHYQGYLKLAYQYGDAKDVAQVIERVRAAEQALIESPDVEFRFHSGVPA
;
A
#
# COMPACT_ATOMS: atom_id res chain seq x y z
N ALA A 1 -1.99 -0.37 7.94
CA ALA A 1 -2.72 0.05 9.17
C ALA A 1 -2.53 1.53 9.51
N SER A 2 -1.30 2.05 9.67
CA SER A 2 -1.06 3.43 10.17
C SER A 2 -1.70 4.52 9.30
N THR A 3 -1.60 4.42 7.98
CA THR A 3 -2.26 5.36 7.05
C THR A 3 -3.78 5.32 7.21
N ALA A 4 -4.38 4.14 7.33
CA ALA A 4 -5.82 4.00 7.52
C ALA A 4 -6.29 4.65 8.83
N LEU A 5 -5.58 4.42 9.93
CA LEU A 5 -5.88 5.05 11.23
C LEU A 5 -5.74 6.57 11.17
N SER A 6 -4.73 7.09 10.46
CA SER A 6 -4.55 8.53 10.27
C SER A 6 -5.69 9.15 9.45
N LEU A 7 -6.18 8.44 8.42
CA LEU A 7 -7.33 8.89 7.62
C LEU A 7 -8.62 8.92 8.46
N ILE A 8 -8.87 7.89 9.28
CA ILE A 8 -10.01 7.84 10.20
C ILE A 8 -9.99 9.05 11.15
N ALA A 9 -8.85 9.31 11.78
CA ALA A 9 -8.72 10.40 12.73
C ALA A 9 -8.91 11.77 12.09
N LYS A 10 -8.41 11.95 10.86
CA LYS A 10 -8.45 13.25 10.18
C LYS A 10 -9.80 13.54 9.53
N TYR A 11 -10.44 12.55 8.92
CA TYR A 11 -11.65 12.75 8.10
C TYR A 11 -12.90 12.16 8.79
N HIS A 12 -13.10 12.53 10.04
CA HIS A 12 -14.15 11.99 10.93
C HIS A 12 -15.60 12.18 10.45
N SER A 13 -15.84 13.06 9.49
CA SER A 13 -17.18 13.26 8.86
C SER A 13 -17.44 12.37 7.63
N HIS A 14 -16.46 11.62 7.18
CA HIS A 14 -16.56 10.80 5.97
C HIS A 14 -16.84 9.34 6.33
N VAL A 15 -18.11 9.00 6.57
CA VAL A 15 -18.55 7.71 7.12
C VAL A 15 -18.07 6.51 6.27
N ASP A 16 -18.18 6.59 4.94
CA ASP A 16 -17.76 5.50 4.05
C ASP A 16 -16.24 5.28 4.11
N LEU A 17 -15.47 6.38 4.16
CA LEU A 17 -14.02 6.34 4.35
C LEU A 17 -13.68 5.64 5.69
N ILE A 18 -14.31 6.09 6.79
CA ILE A 18 -14.08 5.53 8.13
C ILE A 18 -14.36 4.04 8.15
N ASN A 19 -15.51 3.62 7.60
CA ASN A 19 -15.92 2.22 7.58
C ASN A 19 -14.94 1.35 6.78
N MET A 20 -14.51 1.83 5.62
CA MET A 20 -13.55 1.11 4.81
C MET A 20 -12.18 1.06 5.46
N MET A 21 -11.65 2.20 5.93
CA MET A 21 -10.34 2.27 6.58
C MET A 21 -10.29 1.47 7.89
N SER A 22 -11.39 1.38 8.62
CA SER A 22 -11.49 0.56 9.84
C SER A 22 -11.38 -0.94 9.54
N ARG A 23 -11.99 -1.40 8.45
CA ARG A 23 -11.84 -2.79 7.99
C ARG A 23 -10.43 -3.08 7.53
N LEU A 24 -9.88 -2.22 6.67
CA LEU A 24 -8.51 -2.33 6.17
C LEU A 24 -7.50 -2.36 7.34
N ALA A 25 -7.60 -1.44 8.29
CA ALA A 25 -6.67 -1.40 9.41
C ALA A 25 -6.70 -2.70 10.24
N ARG A 26 -7.87 -3.30 10.45
CA ARG A 26 -7.98 -4.60 11.15
C ARG A 26 -7.36 -5.74 10.32
N GLU A 27 -7.61 -5.80 9.03
CA GLU A 27 -7.02 -6.81 8.15
C GLU A 27 -5.49 -6.71 8.18
N GLU A 28 -4.94 -5.51 8.07
CA GLU A 28 -3.50 -5.26 8.14
C GLU A 28 -2.86 -5.69 9.48
N LEU A 29 -3.56 -5.45 10.60
CA LEU A 29 -3.08 -5.92 11.90
C LEU A 29 -3.10 -7.45 12.00
N VAL A 30 -4.11 -8.11 11.44
CA VAL A 30 -4.15 -9.59 11.36
C VAL A 30 -3.01 -10.11 10.46
N HIS A 31 -2.75 -9.48 9.32
CA HIS A 31 -1.61 -9.83 8.45
C HIS A 31 -0.28 -9.69 9.21
N HIS A 32 -0.11 -8.60 9.94
CA HIS A 32 1.08 -8.40 10.77
C HIS A 32 1.26 -9.54 11.80
N GLU A 33 0.20 -9.91 12.53
CA GLU A 33 0.26 -11.02 13.48
C GLU A 33 0.61 -12.36 12.81
N GLN A 34 0.09 -12.60 11.61
CA GLN A 34 0.40 -13.80 10.82
C GLN A 34 1.87 -13.83 10.40
N VAL A 35 2.42 -12.70 9.93
CA VAL A 35 3.85 -12.57 9.61
C VAL A 35 4.71 -12.83 10.85
N MET A 36 4.35 -12.25 11.99
CA MET A 36 5.08 -12.47 13.25
C MET A 36 5.10 -13.94 13.68
N ARG A 37 3.99 -14.65 13.51
CA ARG A 37 3.91 -16.09 13.78
C ARG A 37 4.81 -16.91 12.85
N LEU A 38 4.81 -16.59 11.55
CA LEU A 38 5.67 -17.24 10.56
C LEU A 38 7.16 -16.98 10.85
N MET A 39 7.53 -15.74 11.16
CA MET A 39 8.91 -15.40 11.54
C MET A 39 9.37 -16.21 12.77
N LYS A 40 8.55 -16.26 13.82
CA LYS A 40 8.82 -17.05 15.02
C LYS A 40 8.99 -18.53 14.69
N LYS A 41 8.08 -19.13 13.91
CA LYS A 41 8.14 -20.53 13.49
C LYS A 41 9.42 -20.83 12.71
N ARG A 42 9.84 -19.90 11.85
CA ARG A 42 11.02 -20.03 10.98
C ARG A 42 12.32 -19.55 11.63
N LYS A 43 12.27 -19.16 12.89
CA LYS A 43 13.42 -18.62 13.65
C LYS A 43 14.09 -17.42 12.94
N VAL A 44 13.29 -16.61 12.25
CA VAL A 44 13.76 -15.36 11.64
C VAL A 44 13.83 -14.29 12.71
N GLU A 45 15.01 -13.69 12.87
CA GLU A 45 15.25 -12.62 13.85
C GLU A 45 14.60 -11.33 13.39
N LEU A 46 13.89 -10.66 14.31
CA LEU A 46 13.41 -9.29 14.11
C LEU A 46 14.58 -8.32 14.23
N ARG A 47 14.84 -7.59 13.16
CA ARG A 47 15.84 -6.52 13.14
C ARG A 47 15.17 -5.19 12.85
N GLN A 48 15.73 -4.12 13.43
CA GLN A 48 15.30 -2.78 13.07
C GLN A 48 15.70 -2.49 11.62
N LEU A 49 14.73 -2.15 10.79
CA LEU A 49 14.93 -1.79 9.39
C LEU A 49 14.65 -0.30 9.21
N HIS A 50 15.51 0.37 8.44
CA HIS A 50 15.20 1.70 7.95
C HIS A 50 14.10 1.64 6.88
N ALA A 51 13.24 2.65 6.85
CA ALA A 51 12.20 2.73 5.84
C ALA A 51 12.82 2.95 4.45
N GLY A 52 12.34 2.19 3.47
CA GLY A 52 12.70 2.41 2.07
C GLY A 52 12.11 3.71 1.52
N ARG A 53 12.61 4.14 0.36
CA ARG A 53 12.24 5.41 -0.29
C ARG A 53 10.86 5.40 -0.96
N TYR A 54 10.28 4.22 -1.23
CA TYR A 54 9.09 4.08 -2.06
C TYR A 54 7.89 4.89 -1.55
N ALA A 55 7.41 4.61 -0.34
CA ALA A 55 6.24 5.29 0.21
C ALA A 55 6.49 6.79 0.43
N SER A 56 7.69 7.17 0.86
CA SER A 56 8.06 8.58 1.03
C SER A 56 8.17 9.30 -0.31
N GLY A 57 8.65 8.63 -1.35
CA GLY A 57 8.71 9.14 -2.72
C GLY A 57 7.33 9.41 -3.29
N LEU A 58 6.39 8.47 -3.15
CA LEU A 58 5.01 8.67 -3.58
C LEU A 58 4.30 9.82 -2.82
N ARG A 59 4.61 9.99 -1.54
CA ARG A 59 4.03 11.13 -0.78
C ARG A 59 4.45 12.49 -1.29
N LYS A 60 5.59 12.62 -1.97
CA LYS A 60 6.06 13.90 -2.52
C LYS A 60 5.16 14.46 -3.62
N VAL A 61 4.40 13.62 -4.30
CA VAL A 61 3.48 14.05 -5.36
C VAL A 61 2.05 14.31 -4.86
N VAL A 62 1.79 14.12 -3.57
CA VAL A 62 0.52 14.42 -2.92
C VAL A 62 0.40 15.92 -2.70
N ARG A 63 -0.68 16.52 -3.20
CA ARG A 63 -1.00 17.95 -2.95
C ARG A 63 -1.25 18.18 -1.46
N THR A 64 -0.93 19.36 -0.97
CA THR A 64 -0.94 19.65 0.48
C THR A 64 -2.23 20.24 1.03
N HIS A 65 -3.13 20.73 0.17
CA HIS A 65 -4.38 21.39 0.55
C HIS A 65 -5.61 20.49 0.35
N GLU A 66 -6.63 20.70 1.16
CA GLU A 66 -7.92 20.00 1.02
C GLU A 66 -8.82 20.68 -0.03
N PRO A 67 -9.73 19.93 -0.66
CA PRO A 67 -10.04 18.50 -0.49
C PRO A 67 -9.13 17.56 -1.31
N VAL A 68 -8.29 18.12 -2.18
CA VAL A 68 -7.50 17.34 -3.14
C VAL A 68 -6.43 16.46 -2.47
N LYS A 69 -5.98 16.83 -1.27
CA LYS A 69 -5.05 16.02 -0.49
C LYS A 69 -5.62 14.65 -0.12
N LEU A 70 -6.90 14.59 0.23
CA LEU A 70 -7.57 13.31 0.49
C LEU A 70 -7.54 12.43 -0.76
N VAL A 71 -7.95 12.98 -1.90
CA VAL A 71 -7.99 12.25 -3.18
C VAL A 71 -6.62 11.71 -3.56
N ASP A 72 -5.60 12.55 -3.52
CA ASP A 72 -4.21 12.15 -3.82
C ASP A 72 -3.72 11.03 -2.88
N THR A 73 -4.04 11.15 -1.58
CA THR A 73 -3.66 10.13 -0.59
C THR A 73 -4.34 8.79 -0.86
N LEU A 74 -5.60 8.80 -1.28
CA LEU A 74 -6.33 7.60 -1.64
C LEU A 74 -5.76 6.95 -2.92
N VAL A 75 -5.42 7.75 -3.93
CA VAL A 75 -4.76 7.24 -5.14
C VAL A 75 -3.39 6.64 -4.81
N VAL A 76 -2.58 7.31 -4.00
CA VAL A 76 -1.29 6.75 -3.53
C VAL A 76 -1.50 5.43 -2.78
N GLY A 77 -2.52 5.34 -1.91
CA GLY A 77 -2.89 4.10 -1.25
C GLY A 77 -3.20 2.99 -2.27
N ALA A 78 -4.02 3.28 -3.28
CA ALA A 78 -4.33 2.33 -4.34
C ALA A 78 -3.07 1.81 -5.07
N PHE A 79 -2.11 2.68 -5.39
CA PHE A 79 -0.85 2.26 -6.03
C PHE A 79 0.00 1.36 -5.15
N ILE A 80 0.08 1.64 -3.84
CA ILE A 80 0.81 0.79 -2.89
C ILE A 80 0.20 -0.62 -2.85
N GLU A 81 -1.13 -0.73 -2.76
CA GLU A 81 -1.82 -2.02 -2.73
C GLU A 81 -1.68 -2.77 -4.07
N ALA A 82 -1.79 -2.07 -5.21
CA ALA A 82 -1.58 -2.67 -6.54
C ALA A 82 -0.15 -3.21 -6.70
N ARG A 83 0.86 -2.46 -6.24
CA ARG A 83 2.25 -2.92 -6.27
C ARG A 83 2.48 -4.11 -5.34
N SER A 84 1.82 -4.13 -4.19
CA SER A 84 1.84 -5.30 -3.30
C SER A 84 1.28 -6.55 -4.00
N CYS A 85 0.14 -6.43 -4.71
CA CYS A 85 -0.43 -7.53 -5.49
C CYS A 85 0.57 -8.09 -6.50
N GLU A 86 1.17 -7.24 -7.33
CA GLU A 86 2.15 -7.66 -8.34
C GLU A 86 3.36 -8.37 -7.71
N ARG A 87 3.89 -7.82 -6.63
CA ARG A 87 5.02 -8.41 -5.92
C ARG A 87 4.69 -9.74 -5.27
N PHE A 88 3.52 -9.88 -4.67
CA PHE A 88 3.08 -11.16 -4.12
C PHE A 88 2.87 -12.19 -5.23
N GLU A 89 2.24 -11.81 -6.35
CA GLU A 89 2.04 -12.70 -7.49
C GLU A 89 3.38 -13.21 -8.04
N ALA A 90 4.34 -12.32 -8.23
CA ALA A 90 5.67 -12.65 -8.71
C ALA A 90 6.45 -13.56 -7.74
N LEU A 91 6.25 -13.43 -6.43
CA LEU A 91 6.97 -14.21 -5.42
C LEU A 91 6.39 -15.61 -5.21
N VAL A 92 5.07 -15.78 -5.29
CA VAL A 92 4.38 -17.05 -4.98
C VAL A 92 5.02 -18.27 -5.65
N PRO A 93 5.40 -18.27 -6.94
CA PRO A 93 6.02 -19.44 -7.58
C PRO A 93 7.40 -19.82 -7.04
N HIS A 94 8.05 -18.95 -6.30
CA HIS A 94 9.42 -19.10 -5.79
C HIS A 94 9.46 -19.42 -4.29
N LEU A 95 8.30 -19.54 -3.64
CA LEU A 95 8.18 -19.78 -2.21
C LEU A 95 7.84 -21.25 -1.92
N ASP A 96 8.16 -21.71 -0.72
CA ASP A 96 7.64 -23.00 -0.26
C ASP A 96 6.11 -22.96 -0.09
N GLU A 97 5.50 -24.12 0.04
CA GLU A 97 4.04 -24.27 0.04
C GLU A 97 3.35 -23.44 1.12
N GLU A 98 3.93 -23.33 2.32
CA GLU A 98 3.36 -22.56 3.43
C GLU A 98 3.36 -21.06 3.14
N LEU A 99 4.51 -20.53 2.71
CA LEU A 99 4.64 -19.13 2.35
C LEU A 99 3.85 -18.78 1.07
N GLY A 100 3.87 -19.66 0.08
CA GLY A 100 3.10 -19.49 -1.15
C GLY A 100 1.61 -19.35 -0.86
N LYS A 101 1.03 -20.22 -0.02
CA LYS A 101 -0.37 -20.10 0.41
C LYS A 101 -0.65 -18.80 1.17
N PHE A 102 0.27 -18.41 2.06
CA PHE A 102 0.14 -17.18 2.83
C PHE A 102 0.16 -15.94 1.92
N TYR A 103 1.16 -15.81 1.04
CA TYR A 103 1.28 -14.68 0.13
C TYR A 103 0.13 -14.61 -0.91
N PHE A 104 -0.36 -15.78 -1.36
CA PHE A 104 -1.55 -15.82 -2.21
C PHE A 104 -2.82 -15.34 -1.48
N GLY A 105 -2.91 -15.59 -0.17
CA GLY A 105 -3.95 -15.03 0.67
C GLY A 105 -3.87 -13.50 0.77
N LEU A 106 -2.67 -12.96 0.99
CA LEU A 106 -2.41 -11.53 1.03
C LEU A 106 -2.78 -10.84 -0.29
N LEU A 107 -2.37 -11.42 -1.43
CA LEU A 107 -2.70 -10.88 -2.76
C LEU A 107 -4.20 -10.61 -2.92
N LYS A 108 -5.06 -11.53 -2.45
CA LYS A 108 -6.52 -11.34 -2.51
C LYS A 108 -7.00 -10.17 -1.64
N SER A 109 -6.38 -9.95 -0.49
CA SER A 109 -6.70 -8.81 0.38
C SER A 109 -6.27 -7.49 -0.24
N GLU A 110 -5.03 -7.41 -0.72
CA GLU A 110 -4.48 -6.21 -1.35
C GLU A 110 -5.29 -5.80 -2.60
N ALA A 111 -5.77 -6.77 -3.39
CA ALA A 111 -6.64 -6.50 -4.53
C ALA A 111 -7.96 -5.84 -4.11
N ARG A 112 -8.56 -6.27 -2.97
CA ARG A 112 -9.75 -5.61 -2.42
C ARG A 112 -9.43 -4.21 -1.88
N HIS A 113 -8.30 -4.06 -1.20
CA HIS A 113 -7.84 -2.77 -0.69
C HIS A 113 -7.63 -1.77 -1.82
N TYR A 114 -6.93 -2.16 -2.88
CA TYR A 114 -6.77 -1.37 -4.10
C TYR A 114 -8.08 -0.84 -4.65
N GLN A 115 -9.05 -1.74 -4.88
CA GLN A 115 -10.38 -1.37 -5.39
C GLN A 115 -11.10 -0.40 -4.46
N GLY A 116 -11.01 -0.63 -3.16
CA GLY A 116 -11.61 0.22 -2.15
C GLY A 116 -11.01 1.63 -2.12
N TYR A 117 -9.69 1.74 -2.13
CA TYR A 117 -9.01 3.04 -2.21
C TYR A 117 -9.40 3.81 -3.46
N LEU A 118 -9.39 3.15 -4.61
CA LEU A 118 -9.74 3.79 -5.89
C LEU A 118 -11.21 4.22 -5.93
N LYS A 119 -12.13 3.38 -5.41
CA LYS A 119 -13.56 3.74 -5.28
C LYS A 119 -13.73 5.01 -4.45
N LEU A 120 -13.07 5.11 -3.30
CA LEU A 120 -13.14 6.31 -2.46
C LEU A 120 -12.52 7.54 -3.14
N ALA A 121 -11.42 7.37 -3.90
CA ALA A 121 -10.84 8.47 -4.66
C ALA A 121 -11.84 9.08 -5.65
N TYR A 122 -12.57 8.25 -6.39
CA TYR A 122 -13.63 8.70 -7.30
C TYR A 122 -14.88 9.22 -6.57
N GLN A 123 -15.16 8.74 -5.37
CA GLN A 123 -16.29 9.24 -4.57
C GLN A 123 -16.05 10.65 -4.03
N TYR A 124 -14.82 10.98 -3.67
CA TYR A 124 -14.46 12.26 -3.05
C TYR A 124 -13.78 13.24 -4.00
N GLY A 125 -13.43 12.83 -5.21
CA GLY A 125 -12.77 13.66 -6.22
C GLY A 125 -13.58 13.80 -7.51
N ASP A 126 -13.29 14.87 -8.25
CA ASP A 126 -13.73 14.99 -9.64
C ASP A 126 -13.05 13.92 -10.51
N ALA A 127 -13.79 13.28 -11.40
CA ALA A 127 -13.26 12.17 -12.19
C ALA A 127 -12.07 12.55 -13.08
N LYS A 128 -12.05 13.76 -13.61
CA LYS A 128 -10.93 14.25 -14.44
C LYS A 128 -9.70 14.52 -13.58
N ASP A 129 -9.90 15.11 -12.41
CA ASP A 129 -8.81 15.34 -11.45
C ASP A 129 -8.23 14.00 -10.96
N VAL A 130 -9.08 13.03 -10.60
CA VAL A 130 -8.62 11.68 -10.21
C VAL A 130 -7.79 11.03 -11.30
N ALA A 131 -8.21 11.12 -12.58
CA ALA A 131 -7.44 10.59 -13.71
C ALA A 131 -6.07 11.26 -13.84
N GLN A 132 -5.98 12.58 -13.66
CA GLN A 132 -4.70 13.29 -13.68
C GLN A 132 -3.80 12.91 -12.50
N VAL A 133 -4.38 12.71 -11.31
CA VAL A 133 -3.65 12.22 -10.13
C VAL A 133 -3.09 10.83 -10.37
N ILE A 134 -3.88 9.92 -10.96
CA ILE A 134 -3.43 8.57 -11.32
C ILE A 134 -2.19 8.63 -12.23
N GLU A 135 -2.20 9.46 -13.28
CA GLU A 135 -1.05 9.59 -14.19
C GLU A 135 0.18 10.18 -13.48
N ARG A 136 -0.01 11.17 -12.61
CA ARG A 136 1.07 11.77 -11.84
C ARG A 136 1.69 10.76 -10.85
N VAL A 137 0.86 10.00 -10.15
CA VAL A 137 1.33 8.96 -9.21
C VAL A 137 1.99 7.81 -9.95
N ARG A 138 1.45 7.40 -11.11
CA ARG A 138 2.04 6.39 -11.99
C ARG A 138 3.45 6.76 -12.41
N ALA A 139 3.66 7.98 -12.92
CA ALA A 139 4.97 8.44 -13.34
C ALA A 139 5.99 8.46 -12.16
N ALA A 140 5.55 8.91 -11.00
CA ALA A 140 6.39 8.91 -9.80
C ALA A 140 6.72 7.49 -9.33
N GLU A 141 5.76 6.58 -9.36
CA GLU A 141 5.92 5.19 -8.99
C GLU A 141 6.87 4.46 -9.94
N GLN A 142 6.68 4.64 -11.24
CA GLN A 142 7.56 4.08 -12.27
C GLN A 142 9.02 4.51 -12.03
N ALA A 143 9.26 5.78 -11.80
CA ALA A 143 10.60 6.28 -11.52
C ALA A 143 11.22 5.64 -10.26
N LEU A 144 10.41 5.34 -9.23
CA LEU A 144 10.88 4.72 -7.99
C LEU A 144 11.25 3.25 -8.18
N ILE A 145 10.46 2.49 -8.96
CA ILE A 145 10.66 1.04 -9.12
C ILE A 145 11.69 0.70 -10.21
N GLU A 146 11.88 1.57 -11.21
CA GLU A 146 12.85 1.34 -12.28
C GLU A 146 14.25 1.88 -11.95
N SER A 147 14.37 2.85 -11.04
CA SER A 147 15.68 3.41 -10.67
C SER A 147 16.42 2.53 -9.67
N PRO A 148 17.79 2.54 -9.71
CA PRO A 148 18.60 1.80 -8.75
C PRO A 148 18.29 2.15 -7.29
N ASP A 149 18.30 1.13 -6.41
CA ASP A 149 18.03 1.27 -4.99
C ASP A 149 19.05 0.48 -4.18
N VAL A 150 19.77 1.16 -3.31
CA VAL A 150 20.76 0.55 -2.41
C VAL A 150 20.12 -0.14 -1.21
N GLU A 151 18.86 0.18 -0.94
CA GLU A 151 18.08 -0.38 0.18
C GLU A 151 17.12 -1.45 -0.33
N PHE A 152 17.46 -2.72 -0.15
CA PHE A 152 16.55 -3.80 -0.50
C PHE A 152 15.36 -3.86 0.46
N ARG A 153 14.17 -3.59 -0.05
CA ARG A 153 12.87 -3.64 0.65
C ARG A 153 11.82 -4.24 -0.27
N PHE A 154 10.67 -4.58 0.27
CA PHE A 154 9.60 -5.20 -0.53
C PHE A 154 9.18 -4.34 -1.75
N HIS A 155 9.20 -3.02 -1.62
CA HIS A 155 8.90 -2.08 -2.71
C HIS A 155 10.16 -1.35 -3.25
N SER A 156 11.34 -1.93 -3.10
CA SER A 156 12.56 -1.34 -3.67
C SER A 156 12.50 -1.25 -5.18
N GLY A 157 13.27 -0.32 -5.72
CA GLY A 157 13.66 -0.29 -7.12
C GLY A 157 14.63 -1.43 -7.46
N VAL A 158 15.29 -1.29 -8.60
CA VAL A 158 16.30 -2.27 -9.06
C VAL A 158 17.45 -2.30 -8.05
N PRO A 159 17.87 -3.48 -7.56
CA PRO A 159 19.03 -3.57 -6.66
C PRO A 159 20.28 -2.97 -7.30
N ALA A 160 20.99 -2.08 -6.56
CA ALA A 160 22.22 -1.44 -7.02
C ALA A 160 23.45 -2.20 -6.51
#